data_154891b001f620f54512f6f6566ae7f9
#
_entry.id   154891b001f620f54512f6f6566ae7f9
#
_cell.length_a   1.000
_cell.length_b   1.000
_cell.length_c   1.000
_cell.angle_alpha   90.00
_cell.angle_beta   90.00
_cell.angle_gamma   90.00
#
_symmetry.space_group_name_H-M   'P 1'
#
loop_
_entity.id
_entity.type
_entity.pdbx_description
1 polymer ?
#
loop_
_entity_poly.entity_id
_entity_poly.type
_entity_poly.pdbx_seq_one_letter_code
_entity_poly.pdbx_strand_id
1 'polypeptide(L)'
;MGIKTYNPYTPSRRQMTGSDFSEITKKTPEKSLLAPKSRQAGRNNQGKITVRHRGGGAKKKYRIIDFKRRKDGIAATVIGIEYDPNRTANIALICYEDGEKAYILAPEGLKDGMKVMNGPEAEVRVGNCLPLSQIPVGTQIHNIELHPGKGGQMGRSAGNSAQLMAKEGKYATLRLPSGEMRMVPLECRASIGVVGNGDHNLINIGKAGRTRHMGIRPTVRGSVMNPNDHPHGGGEGKTGIGRPGPCTPWGKPALGLKTRKKNKASNKMIVRRRDGKSIK
;
A
#
# COMPACT_ATOMS: atom_id res chain seq x y z
N MET A 1 -6.62 11.12 13.22
CA MET A 1 -7.54 11.20 12.07
C MET A 1 -8.92 10.78 12.52
N GLY A 2 -9.98 11.43 12.05
CA GLY A 2 -11.33 11.12 12.45
C GLY A 2 -12.08 10.32 11.39
N ILE A 3 -12.97 9.44 11.86
CA ILE A 3 -13.91 8.73 10.98
C ILE A 3 -15.24 9.46 11.03
N LYS A 4 -15.70 9.95 9.90
CA LYS A 4 -17.00 10.56 9.73
C LYS A 4 -18.08 9.49 9.65
N THR A 5 -19.08 9.54 10.52
CA THR A 5 -20.31 8.76 10.46
C THR A 5 -21.40 9.54 9.72
N TYR A 6 -22.44 8.86 9.28
CA TYR A 6 -23.58 9.46 8.59
C TYR A 6 -24.89 9.12 9.28
N ASN A 7 -25.87 10.04 9.20
CA ASN A 7 -27.21 9.78 9.70
C ASN A 7 -27.85 8.61 8.96
N PRO A 8 -28.58 7.72 9.67
CA PRO A 8 -29.08 6.45 9.12
C PRO A 8 -30.38 6.61 8.32
N TYR A 9 -30.42 7.53 7.35
CA TYR A 9 -31.62 7.75 6.52
C TYR A 9 -31.92 6.62 5.55
N THR A 10 -30.91 5.82 5.18
CA THR A 10 -31.08 4.67 4.28
C THR A 10 -30.29 3.46 4.81
N PRO A 11 -30.65 2.21 4.41
CA PRO A 11 -29.89 1.02 4.82
C PRO A 11 -28.39 1.13 4.55
N SER A 12 -28.00 1.71 3.42
CA SER A 12 -26.59 1.91 3.08
C SER A 12 -25.89 2.90 4.02
N ARG A 13 -26.57 4.00 4.38
CA ARG A 13 -26.00 5.04 5.25
C ARG A 13 -25.89 4.61 6.71
N ARG A 14 -26.68 3.68 7.15
CA ARG A 14 -26.65 3.16 8.54
C ARG A 14 -25.27 2.65 8.94
N GLN A 15 -24.55 2.01 8.01
CA GLN A 15 -23.24 1.42 8.27
C GLN A 15 -22.10 2.16 7.55
N MET A 16 -22.42 3.14 6.72
CA MET A 16 -21.41 3.87 5.94
C MET A 16 -20.60 4.77 6.85
N THR A 17 -19.29 4.74 6.64
CA THR A 17 -18.35 5.69 7.23
C THR A 17 -17.46 6.30 6.15
N GLY A 18 -16.72 7.32 6.49
CA GLY A 18 -15.79 7.99 5.60
C GLY A 18 -14.65 8.63 6.36
N SER A 19 -13.59 9.03 5.67
CA SER A 19 -12.58 9.91 6.25
C SER A 19 -13.17 11.31 6.45
N ASP A 20 -12.79 11.99 7.52
CA ASP A 20 -13.11 13.39 7.77
C ASP A 20 -12.19 14.35 7.01
N PHE A 21 -11.09 13.83 6.47
CA PHE A 21 -10.05 14.59 5.75
C PHE A 21 -9.40 15.70 6.58
N SER A 22 -9.43 15.62 7.91
CA SER A 22 -8.88 16.64 8.82
C SER A 22 -7.39 16.89 8.65
N GLU A 23 -6.62 15.89 8.24
CA GLU A 23 -5.18 16.05 7.97
C GLU A 23 -4.85 16.72 6.63
N ILE A 24 -5.83 16.87 5.73
CA ILE A 24 -5.60 17.42 4.40
C ILE A 24 -5.64 18.95 4.49
N THR A 25 -4.50 19.57 4.23
CA THR A 25 -4.34 21.02 4.25
C THR A 25 -4.45 21.62 2.86
N LYS A 26 -4.03 20.89 1.82
CA LYS A 26 -4.06 21.34 0.44
C LYS A 26 -4.98 20.47 -0.44
N LYS A 27 -5.98 21.07 -1.06
CA LYS A 27 -7.00 20.38 -1.88
C LYS A 27 -6.64 20.27 -3.36
N THR A 28 -5.85 21.20 -3.87
CA THR A 28 -5.49 21.27 -5.30
C THR A 28 -4.12 20.66 -5.53
N PRO A 29 -4.00 19.63 -6.40
CA PRO A 29 -2.71 19.01 -6.68
C PRO A 29 -1.80 19.92 -7.54
N GLU A 30 -0.49 19.77 -7.38
CA GLU A 30 0.52 20.44 -8.21
C GLU A 30 0.46 19.89 -9.65
N LYS A 31 0.23 20.80 -10.62
CA LYS A 31 -0.04 20.40 -12.02
C LYS A 31 1.18 19.75 -12.68
N SER A 32 2.39 20.23 -12.40
CA SER A 32 3.65 19.71 -12.94
C SER A 32 3.93 18.25 -12.53
N LEU A 33 3.42 17.83 -11.37
CA LEU A 33 3.60 16.49 -10.81
C LEU A 33 2.43 15.52 -11.13
N LEU A 34 1.58 15.87 -12.08
CA LEU A 34 0.46 15.04 -12.53
C LEU A 34 0.75 14.37 -13.87
N ALA A 35 0.58 13.05 -13.92
CA ALA A 35 0.64 12.28 -15.15
C ALA A 35 -0.74 11.68 -15.51
N PRO A 36 -1.01 11.49 -16.83
CA PRO A 36 -2.19 10.75 -17.25
C PRO A 36 -2.11 9.31 -16.77
N LYS A 37 -3.25 8.73 -16.38
CA LYS A 37 -3.35 7.33 -15.97
C LYS A 37 -4.32 6.59 -16.87
N SER A 38 -3.78 5.71 -17.71
CA SER A 38 -4.58 4.79 -18.51
C SER A 38 -5.27 3.72 -17.65
N ARG A 39 -6.42 3.25 -18.07
CA ARG A 39 -7.17 2.18 -17.41
C ARG A 39 -6.78 0.83 -18.02
N GLN A 40 -6.09 0.02 -17.26
CA GLN A 40 -5.72 -1.33 -17.70
C GLN A 40 -6.86 -2.35 -17.51
N ALA A 41 -7.84 -2.05 -16.66
CA ALA A 41 -9.01 -2.89 -16.38
C ALA A 41 -8.67 -4.38 -16.13
N GLY A 42 -7.55 -4.65 -15.44
CA GLY A 42 -7.07 -6.00 -15.10
C GLY A 42 -6.46 -6.77 -16.26
N ARG A 43 -6.14 -6.12 -17.41
CA ARG A 43 -5.47 -6.73 -18.56
C ARG A 43 -3.95 -6.59 -18.44
N ASN A 44 -3.24 -7.57 -19.00
CA ASN A 44 -1.79 -7.54 -19.18
C ASN A 44 -1.40 -6.80 -20.48
N ASN A 45 -0.10 -6.80 -20.82
CA ASN A 45 0.42 -6.22 -22.05
C ASN A 45 -0.09 -6.89 -23.34
N GLN A 46 -0.58 -8.13 -23.26
CA GLN A 46 -1.20 -8.88 -24.37
C GLN A 46 -2.74 -8.66 -24.45
N GLY A 47 -3.31 -7.79 -23.62
CA GLY A 47 -4.76 -7.55 -23.56
C GLY A 47 -5.57 -8.64 -22.85
N LYS A 48 -4.94 -9.72 -22.35
CA LYS A 48 -5.61 -10.82 -21.62
C LYS A 48 -5.93 -10.41 -20.19
N ILE A 49 -7.11 -10.79 -19.70
CA ILE A 49 -7.52 -10.53 -18.31
C ILE A 49 -6.70 -11.43 -17.38
N THR A 50 -5.84 -10.81 -16.56
CA THR A 50 -5.06 -11.48 -15.51
C THR A 50 -5.62 -11.25 -14.12
N VAL A 51 -6.33 -10.14 -13.90
CA VAL A 51 -7.04 -9.82 -12.66
C VAL A 51 -8.50 -9.54 -13.00
N ARG A 52 -9.38 -10.47 -12.65
CA ARG A 52 -10.83 -10.33 -12.89
C ARG A 52 -11.46 -9.23 -12.05
N HIS A 53 -12.64 -8.79 -12.44
CA HIS A 53 -13.49 -7.85 -11.72
C HIS A 53 -12.82 -6.48 -11.49
N ARG A 54 -12.05 -5.98 -12.46
CA ARG A 54 -11.45 -4.64 -12.46
C ARG A 54 -11.97 -3.82 -13.64
N GLY A 55 -12.14 -2.51 -13.41
CA GLY A 55 -12.54 -1.54 -14.45
C GLY A 55 -13.73 -0.67 -14.06
N GLY A 56 -14.07 0.30 -14.91
CA GLY A 56 -15.22 1.19 -14.73
C GLY A 56 -15.17 2.16 -13.55
N GLY A 57 -14.02 2.37 -12.93
CA GLY A 57 -13.86 3.32 -11.82
C GLY A 57 -13.84 4.78 -12.26
N ALA A 58 -13.83 5.71 -11.30
CA ALA A 58 -13.68 7.14 -11.54
C ALA A 58 -12.37 7.46 -12.28
N LYS A 59 -12.39 8.50 -13.13
CA LYS A 59 -11.19 8.99 -13.83
C LYS A 59 -10.23 9.59 -12.80
N LYS A 60 -8.95 9.19 -12.86
CA LYS A 60 -7.90 9.61 -11.91
C LYS A 60 -6.66 10.04 -12.68
N LYS A 61 -5.98 11.07 -12.20
CA LYS A 61 -4.61 11.41 -12.59
C LYS A 61 -3.63 10.76 -11.62
N TYR A 62 -2.48 10.33 -12.11
CA TYR A 62 -1.41 9.80 -11.26
C TYR A 62 -0.61 10.96 -10.67
N ARG A 63 -0.24 10.88 -9.38
CA ARG A 63 0.71 11.78 -8.75
C ARG A 63 2.08 11.12 -8.82
N ILE A 64 3.06 11.86 -9.35
CA ILE A 64 4.45 11.40 -9.43
C ILE A 64 5.04 11.55 -8.03
N ILE A 65 5.28 10.40 -7.38
CA ILE A 65 5.84 10.38 -6.02
C ILE A 65 7.33 10.08 -6.12
N ASP A 66 8.12 10.84 -5.40
CA ASP A 66 9.54 10.57 -5.23
C ASP A 66 9.75 9.44 -4.19
N PHE A 67 9.81 8.20 -4.69
CA PHE A 67 10.15 7.04 -3.87
C PHE A 67 11.66 6.86 -3.69
N LYS A 68 12.49 7.59 -4.43
CA LYS A 68 13.94 7.42 -4.43
C LYS A 68 14.63 8.35 -3.46
N ARG A 69 14.06 9.53 -3.24
CA ARG A 69 14.59 10.53 -2.30
C ARG A 69 16.10 10.78 -2.51
N ARG A 70 16.49 11.13 -3.75
CA ARG A 70 17.91 11.21 -4.16
C ARG A 70 18.62 12.52 -3.83
N LYS A 71 17.89 13.58 -3.51
CA LYS A 71 18.47 14.88 -3.18
C LYS A 71 19.00 14.87 -1.75
N ASP A 72 20.24 14.44 -1.60
CA ASP A 72 20.91 14.38 -0.30
C ASP A 72 21.42 15.76 0.11
N GLY A 73 21.39 16.06 1.42
CA GLY A 73 21.90 17.30 2.00
C GLY A 73 21.07 18.56 1.73
N ILE A 74 20.05 18.49 0.87
CA ILE A 74 19.19 19.64 0.55
C ILE A 74 17.92 19.53 1.39
N ALA A 75 17.68 20.55 2.24
CA ALA A 75 16.47 20.62 3.03
C ALA A 75 15.25 20.93 2.14
N ALA A 76 14.11 20.36 2.48
CA ALA A 76 12.84 20.64 1.83
C ALA A 76 11.81 21.03 2.88
N THR A 77 10.96 21.99 2.57
CA THR A 77 9.85 22.42 3.43
C THR A 77 8.54 21.79 2.95
N VAL A 78 7.73 21.30 3.87
CA VAL A 78 6.39 20.77 3.60
C VAL A 78 5.44 21.91 3.30
N ILE A 79 4.90 21.96 2.07
CA ILE A 79 3.93 22.99 1.64
C ILE A 79 2.51 22.62 2.07
N GLY A 80 2.18 21.30 2.04
CA GLY A 80 0.84 20.85 2.38
C GLY A 80 0.66 19.36 2.22
N ILE A 81 -0.36 18.83 2.90
CA ILE A 81 -0.77 17.43 2.83
C ILE A 81 -1.97 17.33 1.87
N GLU A 82 -1.90 16.40 0.93
CA GLU A 82 -2.88 16.21 -0.13
C GLU A 82 -3.45 14.78 -0.17
N TYR A 83 -4.68 14.67 -0.64
CA TYR A 83 -5.32 13.39 -0.93
C TYR A 83 -4.83 12.82 -2.27
N ASP A 84 -4.43 11.55 -2.30
CA ASP A 84 -4.13 10.84 -3.55
C ASP A 84 -5.16 9.72 -3.81
N PRO A 85 -5.95 9.78 -4.89
CA PRO A 85 -6.94 8.74 -5.23
C PRO A 85 -6.30 7.43 -5.72
N ASN A 86 -4.98 7.36 -5.87
CA ASN A 86 -4.27 6.18 -6.38
C ASN A 86 -3.74 5.27 -5.25
N ARG A 87 -3.71 5.77 -4.03
CA ARG A 87 -3.19 5.06 -2.85
C ARG A 87 -4.04 5.29 -1.62
N THR A 88 -3.83 4.50 -0.59
CA THR A 88 -4.53 4.62 0.68
C THR A 88 -3.91 5.69 1.58
N ALA A 89 -2.61 5.94 1.45
CA ALA A 89 -1.86 6.95 2.19
C ALA A 89 -2.10 8.36 1.61
N ASN A 90 -2.10 9.37 2.47
CA ASN A 90 -1.98 10.77 2.07
C ASN A 90 -0.55 11.04 1.56
N ILE A 91 -0.38 12.09 0.78
CA ILE A 91 0.90 12.54 0.25
C ILE A 91 1.20 13.95 0.74
N ALA A 92 2.47 14.29 0.90
CA ALA A 92 2.92 15.63 1.23
C ALA A 92 3.63 16.24 0.02
N LEU A 93 3.25 17.46 -0.32
CA LEU A 93 3.99 18.28 -1.28
C LEU A 93 5.11 18.97 -0.52
N ILE A 94 6.35 18.75 -0.95
CA ILE A 94 7.55 19.39 -0.43
C ILE A 94 8.17 20.29 -1.49
N CYS A 95 8.83 21.36 -1.04
CA CYS A 95 9.64 22.24 -1.86
C CYS A 95 11.06 22.23 -1.30
N TYR A 96 12.01 21.82 -2.10
CA TYR A 96 13.42 21.89 -1.77
C TYR A 96 13.92 23.35 -1.78
N GLU A 97 15.02 23.63 -1.12
CA GLU A 97 15.62 24.98 -1.08
C GLU A 97 16.04 25.48 -2.48
N ASP A 98 16.28 24.55 -3.42
CA ASP A 98 16.54 24.86 -4.84
C ASP A 98 15.27 25.18 -5.67
N GLY A 99 14.08 25.20 -5.04
CA GLY A 99 12.81 25.49 -5.68
C GLY A 99 12.12 24.30 -6.34
N GLU A 100 12.76 23.11 -6.44
CA GLU A 100 12.11 21.93 -6.99
C GLU A 100 11.05 21.40 -6.04
N LYS A 101 9.87 21.10 -6.59
CA LYS A 101 8.76 20.48 -5.85
C LYS A 101 8.72 18.98 -6.08
N ALA A 102 8.41 18.22 -5.04
CA ALA A 102 8.21 16.77 -5.11
C ALA A 102 7.07 16.32 -4.20
N TYR A 103 6.46 15.18 -4.54
CA TYR A 103 5.55 14.49 -3.63
C TYR A 103 6.28 13.38 -2.88
N ILE A 104 6.02 13.28 -1.59
CA ILE A 104 6.44 12.17 -0.74
C ILE A 104 5.22 11.52 -0.07
N LEU A 105 5.36 10.33 0.50
CA LEU A 105 4.34 9.77 1.38
C LEU A 105 4.28 10.63 2.66
N ALA A 106 3.09 11.00 3.09
CA ALA A 106 2.92 11.72 4.34
C ALA A 106 2.97 10.75 5.53
N PRO A 107 4.02 10.79 6.38
CA PRO A 107 4.02 10.06 7.64
C PRO A 107 3.07 10.71 8.64
N GLU A 108 2.66 9.94 9.63
CA GLU A 108 1.88 10.42 10.77
C GLU A 108 2.65 11.50 11.54
N GLY A 109 1.95 12.58 11.91
CA GLY A 109 2.54 13.70 12.62
C GLY A 109 3.27 14.73 11.75
N LEU A 110 3.39 14.50 10.43
CA LEU A 110 3.93 15.52 9.53
C LEU A 110 2.94 16.68 9.38
N LYS A 111 3.44 17.92 9.48
CA LYS A 111 2.63 19.15 9.36
C LYS A 111 3.25 20.12 8.35
N ASP A 112 2.44 21.06 7.88
CA ASP A 112 2.87 22.13 6.99
C ASP A 112 3.96 22.97 7.68
N GLY A 113 4.95 23.43 6.91
CA GLY A 113 6.10 24.18 7.40
C GLY A 113 7.23 23.34 8.01
N MET A 114 7.03 22.05 8.27
CA MET A 114 8.11 21.18 8.76
C MET A 114 9.17 20.99 7.68
N LYS A 115 10.43 20.96 8.10
CA LYS A 115 11.57 20.64 7.23
C LYS A 115 11.83 19.14 7.22
N VAL A 116 12.10 18.62 6.03
CA VAL A 116 12.49 17.21 5.79
C VAL A 116 13.78 17.18 4.96
N MET A 117 14.65 16.24 5.27
CA MET A 117 15.96 16.11 4.62
C MET A 117 16.22 14.65 4.23
N ASN A 118 17.08 14.46 3.23
CA ASN A 118 17.51 13.15 2.78
C ASN A 118 19.02 13.01 2.93
N GLY A 119 19.49 11.78 3.07
CA GLY A 119 20.92 11.48 3.07
C GLY A 119 21.43 10.98 4.41
N PRO A 120 22.73 10.62 4.47
CA PRO A 120 23.33 10.07 5.68
C PRO A 120 23.46 11.07 6.83
N GLU A 121 23.51 12.36 6.52
CA GLU A 121 23.65 13.45 7.52
C GLU A 121 22.30 13.94 8.05
N ALA A 122 21.19 13.40 7.52
CA ALA A 122 19.86 13.80 7.98
C ALA A 122 19.61 13.31 9.41
N GLU A 123 18.99 14.14 10.23
CA GLU A 123 18.58 13.77 11.58
C GLU A 123 17.50 12.67 11.58
N VAL A 124 17.44 11.89 12.66
CA VAL A 124 16.41 10.85 12.82
C VAL A 124 15.09 11.49 13.25
N ARG A 125 14.45 12.20 12.31
CA ARG A 125 13.14 12.86 12.47
C ARG A 125 12.11 12.30 11.51
N VAL A 126 10.83 12.39 11.90
CA VAL A 126 9.71 11.92 11.07
C VAL A 126 9.71 12.62 9.70
N GLY A 127 9.65 11.83 8.62
CA GLY A 127 9.68 12.33 7.25
C GLY A 127 11.06 12.34 6.59
N ASN A 128 12.15 12.32 7.38
CA ASN A 128 13.50 12.24 6.84
C ASN A 128 13.79 10.85 6.25
N CYS A 129 14.66 10.81 5.24
CA CYS A 129 15.03 9.59 4.54
C CYS A 129 16.53 9.33 4.69
N LEU A 130 16.89 8.22 5.34
CA LEU A 130 18.25 7.86 5.65
C LEU A 130 18.60 6.45 5.16
N PRO A 131 19.89 6.14 4.96
CA PRO A 131 20.35 4.76 4.86
C PRO A 131 20.05 3.98 6.15
N LEU A 132 19.71 2.68 6.04
CA LEU A 132 19.41 1.83 7.21
C LEU A 132 20.59 1.76 8.20
N SER A 133 21.81 1.94 7.71
CA SER A 133 23.02 2.00 8.56
C SER A 133 22.96 3.10 9.62
N GLN A 134 22.35 4.25 9.30
CA GLN A 134 22.28 5.42 10.16
C GLN A 134 21.06 5.44 11.09
N ILE A 135 20.02 4.63 10.79
CA ILE A 135 18.78 4.61 11.57
C ILE A 135 18.97 3.79 12.85
N PRO A 136 18.66 4.28 14.05
CA PRO A 136 18.75 3.51 15.29
C PRO A 136 17.86 2.26 15.29
N VAL A 137 18.31 1.20 15.96
CA VAL A 137 17.52 -0.01 16.18
C VAL A 137 16.28 0.35 17.01
N GLY A 138 15.15 -0.33 16.75
CA GLY A 138 13.85 -0.04 17.38
C GLY A 138 13.01 0.98 16.64
N THR A 139 13.58 1.79 15.75
CA THR A 139 12.88 2.84 15.01
C THR A 139 11.85 2.26 14.04
N GLN A 140 10.68 2.92 13.96
CA GLN A 140 9.67 2.63 12.94
C GLN A 140 10.01 3.39 11.65
N ILE A 141 9.96 2.67 10.55
CA ILE A 141 10.34 3.16 9.22
C ILE A 141 9.33 2.75 8.17
N HIS A 142 9.22 3.54 7.12
CA HIS A 142 8.36 3.27 5.97
C HIS A 142 9.10 3.57 4.65
N ASN A 143 8.44 3.36 3.51
CA ASN A 143 9.02 3.59 2.19
C ASN A 143 10.41 2.96 2.00
N ILE A 144 10.55 1.69 2.38
CA ILE A 144 11.82 0.98 2.51
C ILE A 144 12.25 0.44 1.15
N GLU A 145 13.50 0.66 0.78
CA GLU A 145 14.11 0.03 -0.39
C GLU A 145 14.43 -1.45 -0.14
N LEU A 146 14.39 -2.25 -1.20
CA LEU A 146 14.87 -3.65 -1.20
C LEU A 146 16.23 -3.81 -1.87
N HIS A 147 16.58 -2.87 -2.74
CA HIS A 147 17.87 -2.77 -3.41
C HIS A 147 18.29 -1.31 -3.41
N PRO A 148 19.56 -0.99 -3.15
CA PRO A 148 20.04 0.38 -3.10
C PRO A 148 19.70 1.16 -4.38
N GLY A 149 19.20 2.38 -4.23
CA GLY A 149 18.87 3.31 -5.31
C GLY A 149 17.65 2.95 -6.19
N LYS A 150 16.97 1.84 -5.92
CA LYS A 150 15.78 1.43 -6.67
C LYS A 150 14.52 2.23 -6.28
N GLY A 151 14.54 2.83 -5.12
CA GLY A 151 13.39 3.51 -4.51
C GLY A 151 12.57 2.60 -3.59
N GLY A 152 11.83 3.21 -2.69
CA GLY A 152 11.06 2.51 -1.67
C GLY A 152 10.00 1.57 -2.26
N GLN A 153 9.93 0.36 -1.76
CA GLN A 153 9.02 -0.71 -2.23
C GLN A 153 8.13 -1.27 -1.13
N MET A 154 8.55 -1.21 0.13
CA MET A 154 7.81 -1.73 1.28
C MET A 154 7.35 -0.62 2.22
N GLY A 155 6.30 -0.89 3.02
CA GLY A 155 5.78 0.06 3.99
C GLY A 155 5.23 1.34 3.36
N ARG A 156 4.36 1.26 2.34
CA ARG A 156 3.84 2.43 1.60
C ARG A 156 2.33 2.66 1.72
N SER A 157 1.62 1.71 2.30
CA SER A 157 0.17 1.84 2.51
C SER A 157 -0.13 2.57 3.82
N ALA A 158 -1.32 3.17 3.89
CA ALA A 158 -1.80 3.87 5.08
C ALA A 158 -1.64 3.03 6.37
N GLY A 159 -1.17 3.65 7.44
CA GLY A 159 -0.96 3.03 8.74
C GLY A 159 0.15 1.98 8.80
N ASN A 160 0.91 1.76 7.74
CA ASN A 160 1.97 0.76 7.71
C ASN A 160 3.33 1.33 8.07
N SER A 161 4.09 0.55 8.83
CA SER A 161 5.51 0.75 9.11
C SER A 161 6.20 -0.61 9.25
N ALA A 162 7.50 -0.64 9.16
CA ALA A 162 8.33 -1.75 9.60
C ALA A 162 9.22 -1.29 10.74
N GLN A 163 9.58 -2.18 11.63
CA GLN A 163 10.51 -1.89 12.72
C GLN A 163 11.88 -2.41 12.39
N LEU A 164 12.91 -1.59 12.56
CA LEU A 164 14.31 -2.00 12.46
C LEU A 164 14.69 -2.76 13.74
N MET A 165 14.94 -4.06 13.62
CA MET A 165 15.17 -4.95 14.77
C MET A 165 16.65 -5.11 15.12
N ALA A 166 17.49 -5.26 14.10
CA ALA A 166 18.93 -5.48 14.26
C ALA A 166 19.69 -5.05 13.01
N LYS A 167 20.99 -4.84 13.17
CA LYS A 167 21.95 -4.61 12.10
C LYS A 167 23.10 -5.60 12.28
N GLU A 168 23.32 -6.46 11.28
CA GLU A 168 24.33 -7.52 11.35
C GLU A 168 25.09 -7.60 10.02
N GLY A 169 26.40 -7.45 10.07
CA GLY A 169 27.25 -7.45 8.89
C GLY A 169 26.80 -6.43 7.82
N LYS A 170 26.37 -6.90 6.67
CA LYS A 170 25.91 -6.06 5.53
C LYS A 170 24.39 -5.87 5.49
N TYR A 171 23.64 -6.43 6.47
CA TYR A 171 22.19 -6.46 6.43
C TYR A 171 21.54 -5.87 7.69
N ALA A 172 20.37 -5.27 7.48
CA ALA A 172 19.43 -4.88 8.51
C ALA A 172 18.28 -5.88 8.57
N THR A 173 17.89 -6.32 9.75
CA THR A 173 16.73 -7.19 9.96
C THR A 173 15.52 -6.32 10.29
N LEU A 174 14.49 -6.42 9.46
CA LEU A 174 13.24 -5.67 9.57
C LEU A 174 12.09 -6.59 9.97
N ARG A 175 11.28 -6.15 10.92
CA ARG A 175 9.97 -6.73 11.23
C ARG A 175 8.90 -5.99 10.43
N LEU A 176 8.28 -6.69 9.49
CA LEU A 176 7.22 -6.15 8.63
C LEU A 176 5.86 -6.14 9.36
N PRO A 177 4.87 -5.34 8.88
CA PRO A 177 3.50 -5.33 9.44
C PRO A 177 2.82 -6.70 9.44
N SER A 178 3.21 -7.59 8.53
CA SER A 178 2.72 -8.97 8.47
C SER A 178 3.27 -9.89 9.57
N GLY A 179 4.25 -9.42 10.37
CA GLY A 179 5.02 -10.24 11.31
C GLY A 179 6.22 -10.97 10.71
N GLU A 180 6.41 -10.91 9.37
CA GLU A 180 7.58 -11.48 8.71
C GLU A 180 8.84 -10.71 9.10
N MET A 181 9.91 -11.44 9.44
CA MET A 181 11.24 -10.87 9.65
C MET A 181 12.09 -11.07 8.40
N ARG A 182 12.63 -9.98 7.88
CA ARG A 182 13.34 -9.98 6.61
C ARG A 182 14.61 -9.16 6.69
N MET A 183 15.66 -9.66 6.04
CA MET A 183 16.93 -8.94 5.84
C MET A 183 16.86 -8.03 4.62
N VAL A 184 17.47 -6.86 4.74
CA VAL A 184 17.63 -5.86 3.68
C VAL A 184 19.05 -5.29 3.77
N PRO A 185 19.76 -5.02 2.65
CA PRO A 185 21.08 -4.40 2.70
C PRO A 185 21.09 -3.09 3.49
N LEU A 186 22.14 -2.83 4.27
CA LEU A 186 22.27 -1.61 5.10
C LEU A 186 22.36 -0.31 4.29
N GLU A 187 22.80 -0.39 3.02
CA GLU A 187 22.84 0.75 2.09
C GLU A 187 21.45 1.19 1.62
N CYS A 188 20.44 0.33 1.75
CA CYS A 188 19.06 0.66 1.39
C CYS A 188 18.54 1.79 2.25
N ARG A 189 17.76 2.67 1.63
CA ARG A 189 17.15 3.83 2.29
C ARG A 189 15.76 3.51 2.81
N ALA A 190 15.38 4.21 3.87
CA ALA A 190 14.03 4.19 4.41
C ALA A 190 13.67 5.57 4.98
N SER A 191 12.38 5.88 5.01
CA SER A 191 11.87 7.09 5.64
C SER A 191 11.44 6.79 7.09
N ILE A 192 11.72 7.73 7.99
CA ILE A 192 11.41 7.61 9.42
C ILE A 192 9.92 7.85 9.68
N GLY A 193 9.34 7.02 10.53
CA GLY A 193 7.94 7.14 11.00
C GLY A 193 6.99 6.12 10.39
N VAL A 194 5.72 6.23 10.77
CA VAL A 194 4.60 5.43 10.28
C VAL A 194 3.90 6.18 9.16
N VAL A 195 3.40 5.52 8.14
CA VAL A 195 2.60 6.16 7.09
C VAL A 195 1.28 6.66 7.68
N GLY A 196 0.92 7.90 7.42
CA GLY A 196 -0.33 8.52 7.88
C GLY A 196 -1.60 7.83 7.36
N ASN A 197 -2.77 8.37 7.72
CA ASN A 197 -4.09 7.82 7.36
C ASN A 197 -4.35 6.41 7.94
N GLY A 198 -3.90 6.12 9.17
CA GLY A 198 -4.00 4.80 9.80
C GLY A 198 -5.41 4.24 9.86
N ASP A 199 -6.42 5.09 10.04
CA ASP A 199 -7.83 4.69 10.14
C ASP A 199 -8.48 4.30 8.80
N HIS A 200 -7.73 4.36 7.69
CA HIS A 200 -8.27 4.03 6.36
C HIS A 200 -8.95 2.66 6.30
N ASN A 201 -8.43 1.67 7.02
CA ASN A 201 -8.98 0.31 7.05
C ASN A 201 -10.28 0.18 7.85
N LEU A 202 -10.59 1.16 8.70
CA LEU A 202 -11.81 1.19 9.52
C LEU A 202 -13.00 1.79 8.75
N ILE A 203 -12.77 2.34 7.56
CA ILE A 203 -13.81 2.95 6.72
C ILE A 203 -14.71 1.87 6.11
N ASN A 204 -16.01 1.95 6.43
CA ASN A 204 -17.02 1.12 5.79
C ASN A 204 -17.59 1.80 4.55
N ILE A 205 -17.43 1.16 3.39
CA ILE A 205 -17.87 1.69 2.09
C ILE A 205 -19.40 1.84 2.02
N GLY A 206 -20.14 0.93 2.65
CA GLY A 206 -21.59 0.97 2.85
C GLY A 206 -22.45 0.66 1.64
N LYS A 207 -22.00 0.90 0.40
CA LYS A 207 -22.78 0.63 -0.82
C LYS A 207 -21.94 0.17 -2.01
N ALA A 208 -22.55 -0.65 -2.87
CA ALA A 208 -21.93 -1.19 -4.08
C ALA A 208 -21.47 -0.10 -5.06
N GLY A 209 -22.19 1.02 -5.17
CA GLY A 209 -21.81 2.13 -6.04
C GLY A 209 -20.45 2.77 -5.69
N ARG A 210 -20.10 2.92 -4.40
CA ARG A 210 -18.77 3.38 -3.99
C ARG A 210 -17.68 2.39 -4.42
N THR A 211 -17.93 1.09 -4.26
CA THR A 211 -17.02 0.03 -4.72
C THR A 211 -16.83 0.09 -6.24
N ARG A 212 -17.92 0.35 -7.00
CA ARG A 212 -17.87 0.55 -8.46
C ARG A 212 -17.01 1.75 -8.84
N HIS A 213 -17.13 2.89 -8.16
CA HIS A 213 -16.29 4.08 -8.38
C HIS A 213 -14.81 3.82 -8.10
N MET A 214 -14.50 2.89 -7.19
CA MET A 214 -13.11 2.44 -6.94
C MET A 214 -12.53 1.57 -8.06
N GLY A 215 -13.33 1.17 -9.05
CA GLY A 215 -12.93 0.34 -10.17
C GLY A 215 -13.05 -1.16 -9.92
N ILE A 216 -13.81 -1.55 -8.92
CA ILE A 216 -14.10 -2.96 -8.60
C ILE A 216 -15.46 -3.31 -9.20
N ARG A 217 -15.50 -4.29 -10.09
CA ARG A 217 -16.72 -4.81 -10.71
C ARG A 217 -17.37 -5.86 -9.81
N PRO A 218 -18.70 -6.09 -9.94
CA PRO A 218 -19.39 -7.14 -9.21
C PRO A 218 -18.77 -8.51 -9.50
N THR A 219 -18.80 -9.39 -8.48
CA THR A 219 -18.33 -10.77 -8.56
C THR A 219 -19.51 -11.71 -8.39
N VAL A 220 -19.65 -12.67 -9.28
CA VAL A 220 -20.63 -13.76 -9.17
C VAL A 220 -19.93 -14.96 -8.53
N ARG A 221 -20.55 -15.56 -7.52
CA ARG A 221 -20.04 -16.79 -6.89
C ARG A 221 -20.22 -17.99 -7.79
N GLY A 222 -19.30 -18.96 -7.76
CA GLY A 222 -19.33 -20.14 -8.63
C GLY A 222 -20.56 -21.02 -8.47
N SER A 223 -21.17 -21.08 -7.28
CA SER A 223 -22.35 -21.91 -6.99
C SER A 223 -23.65 -21.45 -7.67
N VAL A 224 -23.67 -20.26 -8.29
CA VAL A 224 -24.82 -19.76 -9.07
C VAL A 224 -24.55 -19.77 -10.58
N MET A 225 -23.46 -20.38 -10.99
CA MET A 225 -23.11 -20.60 -12.40
C MET A 225 -23.53 -21.95 -12.86
N ASN A 226 -23.46 -22.19 -14.19
CA ASN A 226 -23.69 -23.49 -14.76
C ASN A 226 -22.51 -24.46 -14.51
N PRO A 227 -22.72 -25.79 -14.59
CA PRO A 227 -21.64 -26.76 -14.35
C PRO A 227 -20.45 -26.63 -15.29
N ASN A 228 -20.65 -26.14 -16.52
CA ASN A 228 -19.59 -25.90 -17.50
C ASN A 228 -18.76 -24.64 -17.18
N ASP A 229 -19.31 -23.67 -16.41
CA ASP A 229 -18.65 -22.41 -16.11
C ASP A 229 -17.82 -22.45 -14.82
N HIS A 230 -18.22 -23.30 -13.88
CA HIS A 230 -17.54 -23.40 -12.58
C HIS A 230 -17.70 -24.78 -11.95
N PRO A 231 -16.66 -25.35 -11.30
CA PRO A 231 -16.75 -26.63 -10.60
C PRO A 231 -17.82 -26.73 -9.50
N HIS A 232 -18.32 -25.58 -9.02
CA HIS A 232 -19.40 -25.49 -8.03
C HIS A 232 -20.75 -25.20 -8.65
N GLY A 233 -20.85 -25.17 -9.98
CA GLY A 233 -22.08 -24.85 -10.70
C GLY A 233 -23.05 -26.03 -10.75
N GLY A 234 -24.31 -25.71 -11.01
CA GLY A 234 -25.41 -26.71 -11.15
C GLY A 234 -26.12 -26.99 -9.84
N GLY A 235 -27.10 -27.92 -9.93
CA GLY A 235 -27.96 -28.34 -8.84
C GLY A 235 -29.23 -27.50 -8.69
N GLU A 236 -30.10 -27.94 -7.79
CA GLU A 236 -31.39 -27.31 -7.48
C GLU A 236 -31.24 -26.30 -6.32
N GLY A 237 -31.85 -25.10 -6.44
CA GLY A 237 -31.95 -24.11 -5.40
C GLY A 237 -30.61 -23.64 -4.83
N LYS A 238 -30.40 -23.75 -3.52
CA LYS A 238 -29.17 -23.43 -2.81
C LYS A 238 -28.30 -24.68 -2.65
N THR A 239 -27.71 -25.14 -3.73
CA THR A 239 -26.81 -26.29 -3.70
C THR A 239 -25.51 -25.99 -3.00
N GLY A 240 -25.01 -26.94 -2.22
CA GLY A 240 -23.69 -26.90 -1.60
C GLY A 240 -22.56 -27.04 -2.63
N ILE A 241 -21.31 -26.95 -2.14
CA ILE A 241 -20.12 -27.05 -3.02
C ILE A 241 -19.97 -28.43 -3.66
N GLY A 242 -20.47 -29.49 -3.01
CA GLY A 242 -20.40 -30.89 -3.50
C GLY A 242 -18.98 -31.45 -3.67
N ARG A 243 -17.98 -30.81 -3.00
CA ARG A 243 -16.57 -31.19 -3.06
C ARG A 243 -15.94 -31.09 -1.67
N PRO A 244 -14.81 -31.78 -1.40
CA PRO A 244 -14.10 -31.69 -0.09
C PRO A 244 -13.70 -30.28 0.32
N GLY A 245 -13.57 -29.36 -0.63
CA GLY A 245 -13.24 -27.96 -0.37
C GLY A 245 -13.55 -27.06 -1.56
N PRO A 246 -13.53 -25.72 -1.35
CA PRO A 246 -13.82 -24.77 -2.40
C PRO A 246 -12.73 -24.79 -3.47
N CYS A 247 -13.16 -24.71 -4.74
CA CYS A 247 -12.30 -24.69 -5.91
C CYS A 247 -12.35 -23.34 -6.63
N THR A 248 -11.27 -23.05 -7.35
CA THR A 248 -11.22 -21.97 -8.34
C THR A 248 -11.99 -22.41 -9.61
N PRO A 249 -12.32 -21.50 -10.54
CA PRO A 249 -12.93 -21.86 -11.83
C PRO A 249 -12.14 -22.91 -12.63
N TRP A 250 -10.86 -23.05 -12.36
CA TRP A 250 -9.96 -24.03 -13.01
C TRP A 250 -9.77 -25.31 -12.20
N GLY A 251 -10.60 -25.56 -11.19
CA GLY A 251 -10.58 -26.80 -10.39
C GLY A 251 -9.48 -26.88 -9.31
N LYS A 252 -8.62 -25.87 -9.16
CA LYS A 252 -7.62 -25.85 -8.11
C LYS A 252 -8.24 -25.46 -6.77
N PRO A 253 -7.72 -25.96 -5.61
CA PRO A 253 -8.17 -25.52 -4.30
C PRO A 253 -8.12 -24.00 -4.17
N ALA A 254 -9.21 -23.36 -3.74
CA ALA A 254 -9.29 -21.91 -3.60
C ALA A 254 -8.71 -21.40 -2.29
N LEU A 255 -8.74 -22.19 -1.23
CA LEU A 255 -8.25 -21.86 0.11
C LEU A 255 -7.16 -22.84 0.54
N GLY A 256 -6.19 -22.34 1.30
CA GLY A 256 -5.14 -23.16 1.91
C GLY A 256 -4.00 -23.62 0.98
N LEU A 257 -4.12 -23.47 -0.33
CA LEU A 257 -3.06 -23.87 -1.27
C LEU A 257 -1.86 -22.94 -1.15
N LYS A 258 -0.70 -23.52 -0.83
CA LYS A 258 0.58 -22.77 -0.78
C LYS A 258 1.10 -22.56 -2.21
N THR A 259 0.92 -21.34 -2.75
CA THR A 259 1.31 -21.00 -4.12
C THR A 259 2.73 -20.42 -4.25
N ARG A 260 3.40 -20.10 -3.15
CA ARG A 260 4.79 -19.63 -3.17
C ARG A 260 5.72 -20.73 -3.66
N LYS A 261 6.52 -20.46 -4.69
CA LYS A 261 7.54 -21.40 -5.19
C LYS A 261 8.56 -21.71 -4.08
N LYS A 262 8.91 -22.99 -3.87
CA LYS A 262 9.87 -23.44 -2.85
C LYS A 262 11.24 -22.78 -3.05
N ASN A 263 11.76 -22.75 -4.27
CA ASN A 263 13.11 -22.27 -4.63
C ASN A 263 13.09 -20.80 -5.10
N LYS A 264 12.36 -19.92 -4.36
CA LYS A 264 12.37 -18.49 -4.68
C LYS A 264 13.63 -17.82 -4.11
N ALA A 265 14.39 -17.09 -4.92
CA ALA A 265 15.63 -16.42 -4.49
C ALA A 265 15.45 -15.55 -3.23
N SER A 266 14.30 -14.88 -3.10
CA SER A 266 13.99 -14.05 -1.92
C SER A 266 13.82 -14.84 -0.62
N ASN A 267 13.84 -16.18 -0.64
CA ASN A 267 13.80 -16.97 0.61
C ASN A 267 15.05 -16.77 1.45
N LYS A 268 16.21 -16.56 0.81
CA LYS A 268 17.49 -16.30 1.50
C LYS A 268 17.45 -15.05 2.40
N MET A 269 16.56 -14.10 2.08
CA MET A 269 16.41 -12.84 2.82
C MET A 269 15.33 -12.89 3.90
N ILE A 270 14.60 -14.00 4.06
CA ILE A 270 13.54 -14.12 5.06
C ILE A 270 14.08 -14.96 6.23
N VAL A 271 14.18 -14.33 7.40
CA VAL A 271 14.63 -14.98 8.65
C VAL A 271 13.48 -15.79 9.25
N ARG A 272 12.30 -15.18 9.36
CA ARG A 272 11.11 -15.78 9.95
C ARG A 272 9.86 -15.37 9.19
N ARG A 273 9.01 -16.32 8.87
CA ARG A 273 7.72 -16.06 8.24
C ARG A 273 6.70 -15.49 9.23
N ARG A 274 5.57 -14.99 8.71
CA ARG A 274 4.46 -14.46 9.51
C ARG A 274 3.84 -15.48 10.48
N ASP A 275 3.95 -16.77 10.17
CA ASP A 275 3.49 -17.89 11.02
C ASP A 275 4.51 -18.32 12.09
N GLY A 276 5.58 -17.56 12.26
CA GLY A 276 6.63 -17.82 13.23
C GLY A 276 7.65 -18.87 12.81
N LYS A 277 7.48 -19.54 11.68
CA LYS A 277 8.40 -20.58 11.19
C LYS A 277 9.59 -19.99 10.47
N SER A 278 10.79 -20.50 10.76
CA SER A 278 11.98 -20.22 9.95
C SER A 278 11.84 -20.84 8.56
N ILE A 279 12.50 -20.26 7.58
CA ILE A 279 12.66 -20.87 6.26
C ILE A 279 13.93 -21.73 6.36
N LYS A 280 13.77 -23.03 6.53
CA LYS A 280 14.84 -24.01 6.33
C LYS A 280 14.98 -24.32 4.85
#